data_1ac1995d54aee712c181ca5b9fb499a2
#
_entry.id   1ac1995d54aee712c181ca5b9fb499a2
#
_cell.length_a   1.000
_cell.length_b   1.000
_cell.length_c   1.000
_cell.angle_alpha   90.00
_cell.angle_beta   90.00
_cell.angle_gamma   90.00
#
_symmetry.space_group_name_H-M   'P 1'
#
loop_
_entity.id
_entity.type
_entity.pdbx_description
1 polymer ?
#
loop_
_entity_poly.entity_id
_entity_poly.type
_entity_poly.pdbx_seq_one_letter_code
_entity_poly.pdbx_strand_id
1 'polypeptide(L)'
;MVAISPDRLDHVLLHRNSSNIHQLVKYPVRALLSSAFWIENPASLALYAVLFELFHAPVERWLGTLRWLLIVATAHVVATLLSQKVLLMAIQDNRAPHSMTHVVDIGVSYGLAASIGVLTYRLPNPWRWFYLLGVVAFFGLPLLTGGTFTDLGHATSLAVGLLAWPLTLHPHGHGPTARCFT
;
A
#
# COMPACT_ATOMS: atom_id res chain seq x y z
N MET A 1 -36.94 6.79 15.08
CA MET A 1 -35.45 6.85 15.09
C MET A 1 -34.95 5.43 15.26
N VAL A 2 -34.36 4.83 14.22
CA VAL A 2 -33.74 3.50 14.34
C VAL A 2 -32.35 3.74 14.90
N ALA A 3 -32.08 3.30 16.12
CA ALA A 3 -30.77 3.32 16.73
C ALA A 3 -29.87 2.37 15.93
N ILE A 4 -28.90 2.90 15.19
CA ILE A 4 -27.91 2.11 14.47
C ILE A 4 -26.90 1.68 15.53
N SER A 5 -26.70 0.35 15.73
CA SER A 5 -25.66 -0.16 16.62
C SER A 5 -24.29 0.31 16.13
N PRO A 6 -23.30 0.54 17.04
CA PRO A 6 -21.96 0.96 16.68
C PRO A 6 -21.33 0.06 15.60
N ASP A 7 -21.45 -1.25 15.73
CA ASP A 7 -20.91 -2.26 14.80
C ASP A 7 -21.51 -2.10 13.38
N ARG A 8 -22.77 -1.70 13.29
CA ARG A 8 -23.44 -1.49 12.01
C ARG A 8 -22.99 -0.20 11.33
N LEU A 9 -22.68 0.82 12.12
CA LEU A 9 -22.13 2.07 11.62
C LEU A 9 -20.72 1.87 11.08
N ASP A 10 -19.86 1.15 11.80
CA ASP A 10 -18.51 0.82 11.38
C ASP A 10 -18.51 0.03 10.08
N HIS A 11 -19.39 -0.97 9.94
CA HIS A 11 -19.54 -1.74 8.71
C HIS A 11 -19.94 -0.88 7.51
N VAL A 12 -20.90 0.03 7.69
CA VAL A 12 -21.35 0.95 6.63
C VAL A 12 -20.24 1.92 6.22
N LEU A 13 -19.50 2.45 7.20
CA LEU A 13 -18.39 3.36 6.94
C LEU A 13 -17.23 2.65 6.22
N LEU A 14 -16.88 1.44 6.62
CA LEU A 14 -15.86 0.60 5.97
C LEU A 14 -16.19 0.36 4.49
N HIS A 15 -17.39 -0.11 4.19
CA HIS A 15 -17.81 -0.33 2.80
C HIS A 15 -17.86 0.95 1.97
N ARG A 16 -18.23 2.08 2.58
CA ARG A 16 -18.33 3.37 1.90
C ARG A 16 -16.95 3.99 1.61
N ASN A 17 -15.94 3.70 2.42
CA ASN A 17 -14.59 4.24 2.29
C ASN A 17 -13.60 3.22 1.68
N SER A 18 -14.07 2.05 1.31
CA SER A 18 -13.32 1.03 0.60
C SER A 18 -13.15 1.38 -0.88
N SER A 19 -12.07 0.92 -1.48
CA SER A 19 -11.79 0.98 -2.93
C SER A 19 -12.34 -0.23 -3.69
N ASN A 20 -13.48 -0.81 -3.25
CA ASN A 20 -14.13 -1.89 -3.96
C ASN A 20 -14.67 -1.47 -5.34
N ILE A 21 -14.95 -2.44 -6.21
CA ILE A 21 -15.41 -2.20 -7.60
C ILE A 21 -16.61 -1.25 -7.65
N HIS A 22 -17.60 -1.45 -6.76
CA HIS A 22 -18.80 -0.62 -6.73
C HIS A 22 -18.49 0.86 -6.46
N GLN A 23 -17.62 1.15 -5.49
CA GLN A 23 -17.23 2.52 -5.14
C GLN A 23 -16.32 3.13 -6.22
N LEU A 24 -15.40 2.35 -6.79
CA LEU A 24 -14.51 2.81 -7.86
C LEU A 24 -15.28 3.20 -9.13
N VAL A 25 -16.32 2.46 -9.49
CA VAL A 25 -17.16 2.80 -10.66
C VAL A 25 -17.98 4.06 -10.40
N LYS A 26 -18.52 4.22 -9.19
CA LYS A 26 -19.44 5.31 -8.86
C LYS A 26 -18.74 6.61 -8.45
N TYR A 27 -17.66 6.49 -7.68
CA TYR A 27 -16.93 7.62 -7.08
C TYR A 27 -15.41 7.36 -7.04
N PRO A 28 -14.72 7.26 -8.22
CA PRO A 28 -13.34 6.76 -8.29
C PRO A 28 -12.34 7.54 -7.44
N VAL A 29 -12.34 8.85 -7.54
CA VAL A 29 -11.40 9.71 -6.80
C VAL A 29 -11.63 9.61 -5.30
N ARG A 30 -12.89 9.64 -4.87
CA ARG A 30 -13.24 9.50 -3.46
C ARG A 30 -12.83 8.13 -2.92
N ALA A 31 -13.13 7.05 -3.65
CA ALA A 31 -12.79 5.70 -3.24
C ALA A 31 -11.27 5.54 -3.04
N LEU A 32 -10.47 6.02 -4.00
CA LEU A 32 -9.01 5.99 -3.93
C LEU A 32 -8.47 6.82 -2.75
N LEU A 33 -8.97 8.05 -2.58
CA LEU A 33 -8.49 8.91 -1.48
C LEU A 33 -8.92 8.38 -0.11
N SER A 34 -10.19 7.99 0.05
CA SER A 34 -10.67 7.52 1.36
C SER A 34 -10.01 6.21 1.77
N SER A 35 -9.87 5.24 0.85
CA SER A 35 -9.28 3.94 1.18
C SER A 35 -7.80 4.01 1.55
N ALA A 36 -7.06 5.01 1.06
CA ALA A 36 -5.66 5.21 1.40
C ALA A 36 -5.42 5.54 2.89
N PHE A 37 -6.42 6.13 3.56
CA PHE A 37 -6.31 6.60 4.95
C PHE A 37 -7.17 5.80 5.93
N TRP A 38 -7.91 4.80 5.46
CA TRP A 38 -8.80 4.02 6.30
C TRP A 38 -8.09 2.80 6.89
N ILE A 39 -8.39 2.49 8.15
CA ILE A 39 -7.90 1.29 8.86
C ILE A 39 -9.12 0.48 9.27
N GLU A 40 -9.06 -0.83 9.07
CA GLU A 40 -10.20 -1.73 9.21
C GLU A 40 -10.75 -1.80 10.64
N ASN A 41 -9.86 -1.79 11.62
CA ASN A 41 -10.25 -1.82 13.03
C ASN A 41 -9.23 -1.10 13.92
N PRO A 42 -9.65 -0.63 15.13
CA PRO A 42 -8.77 0.09 16.04
C PRO A 42 -7.56 -0.72 16.53
N ALA A 43 -7.67 -2.06 16.64
CA ALA A 43 -6.55 -2.91 17.05
C ALA A 43 -5.42 -2.90 16.01
N SER A 44 -5.76 -2.80 14.72
CA SER A 44 -4.79 -2.67 13.64
C SER A 44 -4.06 -1.32 13.65
N LEU A 45 -4.62 -0.29 14.28
CA LEU A 45 -3.99 1.04 14.34
C LEU A 45 -2.61 1.00 15.01
N ALA A 46 -2.47 0.30 16.13
CA ALA A 46 -1.20 0.18 16.83
C ALA A 46 -0.15 -0.55 15.97
N LEU A 47 -0.56 -1.63 15.30
CA LEU A 47 0.31 -2.35 14.35
C LEU A 47 0.75 -1.44 13.21
N TYR A 48 -0.19 -0.73 12.56
CA TYR A 48 0.13 0.18 11.47
C TYR A 48 1.02 1.35 11.92
N ALA A 49 0.83 1.87 13.14
CA ALA A 49 1.72 2.90 13.69
C ALA A 49 3.17 2.40 13.81
N VAL A 50 3.38 1.18 14.32
CA VAL A 50 4.72 0.57 14.38
C VAL A 50 5.29 0.34 12.98
N LEU A 51 4.50 -0.20 12.06
CA LEU A 51 4.94 -0.44 10.68
C LEU A 51 5.23 0.88 9.93
N PHE A 52 4.49 1.94 10.23
CA PHE A 52 4.75 3.27 9.69
C PHE A 52 6.10 3.80 10.14
N GLU A 53 6.41 3.72 11.44
CA GLU A 53 7.71 4.12 11.99
C GLU A 53 8.87 3.27 11.45
N LEU A 54 8.65 1.98 11.21
CA LEU A 54 9.70 1.08 10.72
C LEU A 54 9.98 1.24 9.23
N PHE A 55 8.99 1.56 8.41
CA PHE A 55 9.14 1.55 6.95
C PHE A 55 8.87 2.90 6.28
N HIS A 56 7.76 3.58 6.62
CA HIS A 56 7.44 4.86 5.98
C HIS A 56 8.36 5.99 6.45
N ALA A 57 8.52 6.16 7.76
CA ALA A 57 9.29 7.25 8.32
C ALA A 57 10.79 7.22 7.89
N PRO A 58 11.49 6.06 7.88
CA PRO A 58 12.86 6.01 7.36
C PRO A 58 12.98 6.32 5.88
N VAL A 59 12.01 5.90 5.05
CA VAL A 59 12.00 6.19 3.61
C VAL A 59 11.71 7.66 3.37
N GLU A 60 10.73 8.23 4.06
CA GLU A 60 10.42 9.66 3.96
C GLU A 60 11.59 10.54 4.37
N ARG A 61 12.22 10.26 5.53
CA ARG A 61 13.40 11.00 6.00
C ARG A 61 14.58 10.91 5.03
N TRP A 62 14.70 9.81 4.31
CA TRP A 62 15.77 9.58 3.34
C TRP A 62 15.50 10.26 1.99
N LEU A 63 14.30 10.10 1.43
CA LEU A 63 13.95 10.60 0.09
C LEU A 63 13.37 12.01 0.09
N GLY A 64 12.84 12.46 1.23
CA GLY A 64 12.01 13.65 1.36
C GLY A 64 10.54 13.35 1.11
N THR A 65 9.66 14.15 1.75
CA THR A 65 8.20 13.93 1.80
C THR A 65 7.57 13.84 0.40
N LEU A 66 7.98 14.70 -0.55
CA LEU A 66 7.36 14.71 -1.88
C LEU A 66 7.63 13.42 -2.66
N ARG A 67 8.86 12.93 -2.67
CA ARG A 67 9.20 11.69 -3.40
C ARG A 67 8.56 10.48 -2.76
N TRP A 68 8.61 10.40 -1.42
CA TRP A 68 7.93 9.34 -0.68
C TRP A 68 6.42 9.35 -0.98
N LEU A 69 5.76 10.51 -0.93
CA LEU A 69 4.33 10.64 -1.19
C LEU A 69 3.97 10.23 -2.62
N LEU A 70 4.79 10.62 -3.62
CA LEU A 70 4.59 10.22 -5.01
C LEU A 70 4.68 8.70 -5.17
N ILE A 71 5.65 8.04 -4.54
CA ILE A 71 5.80 6.59 -4.60
C ILE A 71 4.59 5.90 -3.96
N VAL A 72 4.23 6.30 -2.74
CA VAL A 72 3.12 5.71 -1.99
C VAL A 72 1.78 5.91 -2.70
N ALA A 73 1.50 7.12 -3.18
CA ALA A 73 0.28 7.43 -3.93
C ALA A 73 0.20 6.65 -5.25
N THR A 74 1.31 6.60 -6.01
CA THR A 74 1.35 5.84 -7.26
C THR A 74 1.14 4.35 -7.00
N ALA A 75 1.81 3.79 -6.00
CA ALA A 75 1.66 2.38 -5.63
C ALA A 75 0.22 2.07 -5.22
N HIS A 76 -0.39 2.91 -4.38
CA HIS A 76 -1.77 2.74 -3.97
C HIS A 76 -2.73 2.74 -5.17
N VAL A 77 -2.63 3.75 -6.05
CA VAL A 77 -3.50 3.86 -7.22
C VAL A 77 -3.32 2.67 -8.17
N VAL A 78 -2.07 2.34 -8.54
CA VAL A 78 -1.77 1.26 -9.48
C VAL A 78 -2.20 -0.10 -8.91
N ALA A 79 -1.89 -0.37 -7.64
CA ALA A 79 -2.25 -1.63 -6.99
C ALA A 79 -3.76 -1.80 -6.90
N THR A 80 -4.48 -0.77 -6.44
CA THR A 80 -5.94 -0.78 -6.35
C THR A 80 -6.59 -1.01 -7.72
N LEU A 81 -6.19 -0.25 -8.73
CA LEU A 81 -6.79 -0.38 -10.06
C LEU A 81 -6.49 -1.75 -10.69
N LEU A 82 -5.28 -2.27 -10.52
CA LEU A 82 -4.91 -3.58 -11.06
C LEU A 82 -5.64 -4.71 -10.33
N SER A 83 -5.61 -4.73 -8.99
CA SER A 83 -6.26 -5.78 -8.20
C SER A 83 -7.77 -5.82 -8.43
N GLN A 84 -8.42 -4.66 -8.45
CA GLN A 84 -9.87 -4.56 -8.70
C GLN A 84 -10.24 -4.90 -10.16
N LYS A 85 -9.38 -4.57 -11.12
CA LYS A 85 -9.57 -4.99 -12.52
C LYS A 85 -9.51 -6.51 -12.67
N VAL A 86 -8.51 -7.15 -12.04
CA VAL A 86 -8.37 -8.61 -12.08
C VAL A 86 -9.54 -9.29 -11.38
N LEU A 87 -10.01 -8.77 -10.25
CA LEU A 87 -11.21 -9.24 -9.58
C LEU A 87 -12.45 -9.11 -10.47
N LEU A 88 -12.63 -7.97 -11.14
CA LEU A 88 -13.74 -7.75 -12.07
C LEU A 88 -13.73 -8.76 -13.22
N MET A 89 -12.55 -9.02 -13.82
CA MET A 89 -12.41 -10.04 -14.85
C MET A 89 -12.78 -11.44 -14.32
N ALA A 90 -12.33 -11.79 -13.12
CA ALA A 90 -12.68 -13.07 -12.50
C ALA A 90 -14.20 -13.23 -12.28
N ILE A 91 -14.87 -12.14 -11.89
CA ILE A 91 -16.34 -12.13 -11.75
C ILE A 91 -17.01 -12.30 -13.12
N GLN A 92 -16.55 -11.58 -14.14
CA GLN A 92 -17.12 -11.67 -15.50
C GLN A 92 -16.95 -13.07 -16.12
N ASP A 93 -15.83 -13.74 -15.82
CA ASP A 93 -15.55 -15.10 -16.24
C ASP A 93 -16.22 -16.17 -15.35
N ASN A 94 -17.09 -15.81 -14.43
CA ASN A 94 -17.72 -16.69 -13.44
C ASN A 94 -16.75 -17.49 -12.55
N ARG A 95 -15.51 -17.00 -12.40
CA ARG A 95 -14.50 -17.57 -11.51
C ARG A 95 -14.57 -17.00 -10.08
N ALA A 96 -15.28 -15.90 -9.89
CA ALA A 96 -15.56 -15.29 -8.60
C ALA A 96 -17.04 -14.89 -8.50
N PRO A 97 -17.66 -14.98 -7.31
CA PRO A 97 -19.07 -14.61 -7.14
C PRO A 97 -19.27 -13.09 -7.24
N HIS A 98 -20.43 -12.67 -7.75
CA HIS A 98 -20.80 -11.26 -7.89
C HIS A 98 -20.79 -10.48 -6.55
N SER A 99 -20.99 -11.15 -5.43
CA SER A 99 -20.90 -10.53 -4.08
C SER A 99 -19.54 -9.91 -3.79
N MET A 100 -18.48 -10.37 -4.46
CA MET A 100 -17.13 -9.81 -4.31
C MET A 100 -16.97 -8.40 -4.87
N THR A 101 -17.92 -7.87 -5.64
CA THR A 101 -17.91 -6.45 -6.06
C THR A 101 -17.96 -5.47 -4.89
N HIS A 102 -18.40 -5.92 -3.71
CA HIS A 102 -18.53 -5.15 -2.48
C HIS A 102 -17.48 -5.53 -1.42
N VAL A 103 -16.51 -6.39 -1.74
CA VAL A 103 -15.47 -6.79 -0.78
C VAL A 103 -14.65 -5.56 -0.39
N VAL A 104 -14.42 -5.40 0.90
CA VAL A 104 -13.65 -4.29 1.45
C VAL A 104 -12.21 -4.40 0.97
N ASP A 105 -11.70 -3.32 0.37
CA ASP A 105 -10.31 -3.15 -0.03
C ASP A 105 -9.79 -1.83 0.55
N ILE A 106 -8.75 -1.90 1.38
CA ILE A 106 -8.19 -0.78 2.12
C ILE A 106 -6.72 -0.63 1.75
N GLY A 107 -6.40 0.54 1.22
CA GLY A 107 -5.13 0.76 0.55
C GLY A 107 -3.95 1.18 1.42
N VAL A 108 -4.13 1.37 2.74
CA VAL A 108 -3.03 1.76 3.64
C VAL A 108 -1.85 0.77 3.57
N SER A 109 -2.11 -0.52 3.42
CA SER A 109 -1.11 -1.56 3.31
C SER A 109 -0.36 -1.55 1.96
N TYR A 110 -0.97 -1.03 0.90
CA TYR A 110 -0.32 -0.88 -0.41
C TYR A 110 0.81 0.16 -0.34
N GLY A 111 0.57 1.31 0.30
CA GLY A 111 1.61 2.29 0.55
C GLY A 111 2.77 1.73 1.37
N LEU A 112 2.46 0.90 2.37
CA LEU A 112 3.44 0.22 3.20
C LEU A 112 4.30 -0.75 2.36
N ALA A 113 3.70 -1.59 1.53
CA ALA A 113 4.42 -2.53 0.66
C ALA A 113 5.38 -1.79 -0.31
N ALA A 114 4.98 -0.64 -0.84
CA ALA A 114 5.84 0.20 -1.66
C ALA A 114 7.04 0.75 -0.88
N SER A 115 6.83 1.25 0.34
CA SER A 115 7.92 1.74 1.20
C SER A 115 8.88 0.63 1.59
N ILE A 116 8.38 -0.58 1.86
CA ILE A 116 9.20 -1.79 2.06
C ILE A 116 10.07 -2.06 0.83
N GLY A 117 9.49 -1.97 -0.39
CA GLY A 117 10.25 -2.14 -1.64
C GLY A 117 11.38 -1.13 -1.80
N VAL A 118 11.09 0.15 -1.59
CA VAL A 118 12.09 1.25 -1.68
C VAL A 118 13.22 1.08 -0.68
N LEU A 119 12.92 0.61 0.53
CA LEU A 119 13.90 0.46 1.61
C LEU A 119 15.04 -0.51 1.23
N THR A 120 14.81 -1.42 0.27
CA THR A 120 15.84 -2.29 -0.30
C THR A 120 17.09 -1.51 -0.72
N TYR A 121 16.94 -0.32 -1.28
CA TYR A 121 18.03 0.48 -1.82
C TYR A 121 18.85 1.22 -0.76
N ARG A 122 18.33 1.31 0.46
CA ARG A 122 19.03 1.91 1.60
C ARG A 122 19.94 0.93 2.31
N LEU A 123 19.71 -0.36 2.14
CA LEU A 123 20.48 -1.40 2.83
C LEU A 123 21.85 -1.63 2.16
N PRO A 124 22.92 -1.82 2.96
CA PRO A 124 24.24 -2.14 2.44
C PRO A 124 24.29 -3.59 1.93
N ASN A 125 25.25 -3.87 1.00
CA ASN A 125 25.59 -5.24 0.63
C ASN A 125 26.30 -5.95 1.81
N PRO A 126 26.06 -7.26 2.02
CA PRO A 126 25.18 -8.16 1.26
C PRO A 126 23.71 -8.15 1.74
N TRP A 127 23.38 -7.45 2.83
CA TRP A 127 22.05 -7.48 3.48
C TRP A 127 20.90 -7.08 2.55
N ARG A 128 21.19 -6.21 1.56
CA ARG A 128 20.21 -5.83 0.52
C ARG A 128 19.61 -7.03 -0.19
N TRP A 129 20.41 -8.00 -0.54
CA TRP A 129 19.93 -9.17 -1.31
C TRP A 129 19.12 -10.13 -0.46
N PHE A 130 19.51 -10.33 0.81
CA PHE A 130 18.71 -11.14 1.73
C PHE A 130 17.36 -10.47 2.03
N TYR A 131 17.36 -9.17 2.23
CA TYR A 131 16.13 -8.40 2.40
C TYR A 131 15.24 -8.47 1.15
N LEU A 132 15.79 -8.20 -0.04
CA LEU A 132 15.07 -8.29 -1.30
C LEU A 132 14.46 -9.67 -1.50
N LEU A 133 15.23 -10.74 -1.30
CA LEU A 133 14.71 -12.11 -1.39
C LEU A 133 13.57 -12.34 -0.40
N GLY A 134 13.73 -11.90 0.84
CA GLY A 134 12.70 -12.03 1.88
C GLY A 134 11.40 -11.31 1.52
N VAL A 135 11.48 -10.05 1.08
CA VAL A 135 10.26 -9.28 0.74
C VAL A 135 9.60 -9.78 -0.54
N VAL A 136 10.39 -10.20 -1.54
CA VAL A 136 9.85 -10.80 -2.78
C VAL A 136 9.18 -12.13 -2.47
N ALA A 137 9.77 -12.97 -1.61
CA ALA A 137 9.15 -14.20 -1.16
C ALA A 137 7.86 -13.91 -0.37
N PHE A 138 7.88 -12.99 0.59
CA PHE A 138 6.74 -12.65 1.44
C PHE A 138 5.51 -12.19 0.63
N PHE A 139 5.70 -11.29 -0.34
CA PHE A 139 4.61 -10.76 -1.15
C PHE A 139 4.33 -11.59 -2.42
N GLY A 140 5.28 -12.40 -2.89
CA GLY A 140 5.15 -13.20 -4.10
C GLY A 140 4.62 -14.61 -3.88
N LEU A 141 5.01 -15.29 -2.79
CA LEU A 141 4.56 -16.67 -2.51
C LEU A 141 3.04 -16.81 -2.44
N PRO A 142 2.26 -15.89 -1.83
CA PRO A 142 0.80 -15.98 -1.84
C PRO A 142 0.23 -16.09 -3.26
N LEU A 143 0.78 -15.39 -4.24
CA LEU A 143 0.32 -15.44 -5.64
C LEU A 143 0.51 -16.83 -6.26
N LEU A 144 1.52 -17.57 -5.84
CA LEU A 144 1.81 -18.92 -6.35
C LEU A 144 0.96 -20.00 -5.67
N THR A 145 0.44 -19.72 -4.47
CA THR A 145 -0.31 -20.68 -3.63
C THR A 145 -1.81 -20.45 -3.64
N GLY A 146 -2.34 -19.74 -4.65
CA GLY A 146 -3.78 -19.45 -4.78
C GLY A 146 -4.19 -18.12 -4.13
N GLY A 147 -3.32 -17.13 -4.21
CA GLY A 147 -3.50 -15.81 -3.61
C GLY A 147 -4.75 -15.05 -4.02
N THR A 148 -5.11 -14.07 -3.22
CA THR A 148 -6.27 -13.21 -3.40
C THR A 148 -5.94 -12.02 -4.32
N PHE A 149 -6.95 -11.25 -4.72
CA PHE A 149 -6.76 -9.97 -5.42
C PHE A 149 -5.97 -8.95 -4.57
N THR A 150 -6.09 -9.04 -3.24
CA THR A 150 -5.33 -8.19 -2.30
C THR A 150 -3.83 -8.54 -2.32
N ASP A 151 -3.48 -9.83 -2.41
CA ASP A 151 -2.08 -10.26 -2.54
C ASP A 151 -1.45 -9.75 -3.85
N LEU A 152 -2.23 -9.75 -4.93
CA LEU A 152 -1.82 -9.13 -6.18
C LEU A 152 -1.58 -7.63 -6.02
N GLY A 153 -2.44 -6.93 -5.27
CA GLY A 153 -2.26 -5.52 -4.94
C GLY A 153 -0.96 -5.27 -4.16
N HIS A 154 -0.66 -6.08 -3.15
CA HIS A 154 0.57 -5.98 -2.37
C HIS A 154 1.82 -6.24 -3.22
N ALA A 155 1.83 -7.30 -4.03
CA ALA A 155 2.95 -7.60 -4.92
C ALA A 155 3.16 -6.50 -5.97
N THR A 156 2.08 -5.93 -6.51
CA THR A 156 2.13 -4.77 -7.41
C THR A 156 2.72 -3.55 -6.72
N SER A 157 2.30 -3.25 -5.48
CA SER A 157 2.84 -2.14 -4.70
C SER A 157 4.32 -2.32 -4.39
N LEU A 158 4.74 -3.53 -4.02
CA LEU A 158 6.16 -3.85 -3.85
C LEU A 158 6.94 -3.58 -5.15
N ALA A 159 6.41 -4.03 -6.30
CA ALA A 159 7.03 -3.81 -7.60
C ALA A 159 7.16 -2.32 -7.93
N VAL A 160 6.13 -1.50 -7.67
CA VAL A 160 6.20 -0.03 -7.83
C VAL A 160 7.30 0.55 -6.93
N GLY A 161 7.39 0.13 -5.67
CA GLY A 161 8.44 0.55 -4.75
C GLY A 161 9.85 0.19 -5.27
N LEU A 162 10.03 -1.01 -5.79
CA LEU A 162 11.30 -1.44 -6.41
C LEU A 162 11.61 -0.67 -7.70
N LEU A 163 10.61 -0.38 -8.54
CA LEU A 163 10.79 0.41 -9.77
C LEU A 163 11.08 1.89 -9.48
N ALA A 164 10.81 2.36 -8.28
CA ALA A 164 11.13 3.72 -7.85
C ALA A 164 12.63 3.96 -7.57
N TRP A 165 13.53 2.98 -7.87
CA TRP A 165 14.97 3.12 -7.68
C TRP A 165 15.57 4.43 -8.26
N PRO A 166 15.13 5.00 -9.42
CA PRO A 166 15.71 6.23 -9.92
C PRO A 166 15.51 7.43 -8.97
N LEU A 167 14.42 7.43 -8.20
CA LEU A 167 14.15 8.48 -7.21
C LEU A 167 15.09 8.38 -5.99
N THR A 168 15.78 7.24 -5.82
CA THR A 168 16.73 7.02 -4.72
C THR A 168 18.16 7.46 -5.06
N LEU A 169 18.46 7.76 -6.32
CA LEU A 169 19.82 8.10 -6.78
C LEU A 169 20.30 9.47 -6.28
N HIS A 170 19.38 10.40 -5.97
CA HIS A 170 19.70 11.72 -5.45
C HIS A 170 18.83 11.99 -4.21
N PRO A 171 19.08 11.28 -3.10
CA PRO A 171 18.39 11.58 -1.85
C PRO A 171 18.71 13.02 -1.45
N HIS A 172 17.76 13.70 -0.79
CA HIS A 172 18.02 15.03 -0.24
C HIS A 172 19.16 14.92 0.78
N GLY A 173 20.37 15.25 0.34
CA GLY A 173 21.52 15.28 1.20
C GLY A 173 21.32 16.35 2.27
N HIS A 174 21.44 15.98 3.52
CA HIS A 174 21.99 16.90 4.50
C HIS A 174 23.43 17.14 4.04
N GLY A 175 23.63 18.25 3.33
CA GLY A 175 24.99 18.70 3.05
C GLY A 175 25.73 18.75 4.38
N PRO A 176 26.97 18.24 4.47
CA PRO A 176 27.78 18.48 5.64
C PRO A 176 27.95 20.01 5.72
N THR A 177 27.32 20.67 6.69
CA THR A 177 27.75 21.97 7.12
C THR A 177 29.16 21.78 7.64
N ALA A 178 30.13 21.93 6.76
CA ALA A 178 31.50 22.14 7.13
C ALA A 178 31.53 23.43 7.94
N ARG A 179 31.42 23.33 9.26
CA ARG A 179 31.85 24.38 10.17
C ARG A 179 33.35 24.37 10.10
N CYS A 180 33.92 25.20 9.25
CA CYS A 180 35.27 25.68 9.40
C CYS A 180 35.30 26.44 10.72
N PHE A 181 35.85 25.83 11.75
CA PHE A 181 36.39 26.55 12.89
C PHE A 181 37.78 26.98 12.50
N THR A 182 37.95 28.25 12.20
CA THR A 182 39.20 29.01 12.30
C THR A 182 39.30 29.59 13.69
#